data_0a0d7a7e191f16a2aa83ee2df9d58a84
#
_entry.id   0a0d7a7e191f16a2aa83ee2df9d58a84
#
_cell.length_a   1.000
_cell.length_b   1.000
_cell.length_c   1.000
_cell.angle_alpha   90.00
_cell.angle_beta   90.00
_cell.angle_gamma   90.00
#
_symmetry.space_group_name_H-M   'P 1'
#
loop_
_entity.id
_entity.type
_entity.pdbx_description
1 polymer ?
#
loop_
_entity_poly.entity_id
_entity_poly.type
_entity_poly.pdbx_seq_one_letter_code
_entity_poly.pdbx_strand_id
1 'polypeptide(L)'
;PPPWLHPDQQGNPGDLSCVVSVGAIDENETPYSEGSMGPVTWTDTQFNDYPYNPNIGLIRPDVCAPGVMIQSLSHSSNDGYSVKSGTSMATPCVAGVMALLLEKQNDLSPADICMTLEMTAKKFEDTKSNVTGSGLIDAFKAITNLQKGSLSFNNYIINDEDYNNNGNLNAGENVKMSLSFRNNSNEALNNIKATISCDNDIVNITDNEAVIANISANEEITLIDEFEF
;
A
#
# COMPACT_ATOMS: atom_id res chain seq x y z
N PRO A 1 -11.76 -1.90 -26.60
CA PRO A 1 -10.97 -1.66 -25.40
C PRO A 1 -9.55 -1.89 -25.82
N PRO A 2 -8.72 -1.08 -25.36
CA PRO A 2 -7.33 -1.22 -25.62
C PRO A 2 -6.83 -2.54 -25.02
N PRO A 3 -5.68 -3.03 -25.45
CA PRO A 3 -5.11 -4.27 -24.97
C PRO A 3 -4.70 -4.24 -23.48
N TRP A 4 -5.19 -3.27 -22.75
CA TRP A 4 -4.90 -3.02 -21.36
C TRP A 4 -5.69 -3.85 -20.34
N LEU A 5 -6.25 -4.89 -20.70
CA LEU A 5 -6.73 -5.94 -19.80
C LEU A 5 -5.67 -7.03 -19.59
N HIS A 6 -4.44 -6.77 -19.98
CA HIS A 6 -3.35 -7.70 -19.76
C HIS A 6 -2.71 -7.38 -18.39
N PRO A 7 -2.41 -8.38 -17.55
CA PRO A 7 -1.50 -8.20 -16.43
C PRO A 7 -0.24 -7.46 -16.89
N ASP A 8 0.39 -6.67 -16.02
CA ASP A 8 1.63 -5.92 -16.31
C ASP A 8 1.46 -4.68 -17.21
N GLN A 9 0.30 -4.05 -17.15
CA GLN A 9 0.05 -2.80 -17.90
C GLN A 9 0.52 -1.55 -17.16
N GLN A 10 0.81 -1.67 -15.89
CA GLN A 10 1.44 -0.58 -15.17
C GLN A 10 2.83 -0.37 -15.74
N GLY A 11 3.07 0.83 -16.28
CA GLY A 11 4.40 1.22 -16.72
C GLY A 11 5.28 1.65 -15.56
N ASN A 12 6.57 1.45 -15.72
CA ASN A 12 7.58 1.93 -14.78
C ASN A 12 7.50 3.47 -14.64
N PRO A 13 7.52 4.03 -13.41
CA PRO A 13 7.78 3.38 -12.12
C PRO A 13 6.53 2.92 -11.35
N GLY A 14 5.34 3.05 -11.87
CA GLY A 14 4.08 2.74 -11.18
C GLY A 14 3.91 1.26 -10.81
N ASP A 15 4.66 0.40 -11.42
CA ASP A 15 4.75 -1.03 -11.19
C ASP A 15 5.68 -1.43 -10.02
N LEU A 16 6.51 -0.51 -9.52
CA LEU A 16 7.43 -0.77 -8.41
C LEU A 16 6.69 -0.74 -7.05
N SER A 17 7.11 -1.58 -6.07
CA SER A 17 6.54 -1.62 -4.72
C SER A 17 6.85 -0.37 -3.91
N CYS A 18 8.03 0.19 -4.14
CA CYS A 18 8.54 1.32 -3.37
C CYS A 18 7.94 2.68 -3.75
N VAL A 19 7.01 2.73 -4.70
CA VAL A 19 6.34 3.96 -5.12
C VAL A 19 4.84 3.88 -4.87
N VAL A 20 4.21 5.04 -4.69
CA VAL A 20 2.75 5.14 -4.66
C VAL A 20 2.24 5.24 -6.09
N SER A 21 1.58 4.20 -6.55
CA SER A 21 0.96 4.14 -7.87
C SER A 21 -0.41 4.80 -7.85
N VAL A 22 -0.68 5.68 -8.81
CA VAL A 22 -1.88 6.53 -8.81
C VAL A 22 -2.76 6.28 -10.03
N GLY A 23 -4.00 5.90 -9.78
CA GLY A 23 -5.06 5.85 -10.78
C GLY A 23 -5.74 7.21 -10.98
N ALA A 24 -6.48 7.36 -12.07
CA ALA A 24 -7.22 8.57 -12.38
C ALA A 24 -8.73 8.33 -12.40
N ILE A 25 -9.50 9.30 -11.90
CA ILE A 25 -10.96 9.33 -11.97
C ILE A 25 -11.44 10.65 -12.56
N ASP A 26 -12.66 10.66 -13.06
CA ASP A 26 -13.37 11.84 -13.52
C ASP A 26 -14.15 12.56 -12.39
N GLU A 27 -14.88 13.62 -12.73
CA GLU A 27 -15.70 14.39 -11.79
C GLU A 27 -16.89 13.60 -11.21
N ASN A 28 -17.29 12.52 -11.86
CA ASN A 28 -18.34 11.60 -11.41
C ASN A 28 -17.76 10.41 -10.63
N GLU A 29 -16.48 10.47 -10.27
CA GLU A 29 -15.76 9.40 -9.60
C GLU A 29 -15.66 8.11 -10.43
N THR A 30 -15.77 8.21 -11.76
CA THR A 30 -15.64 7.09 -12.68
C THR A 30 -14.15 6.90 -13.04
N PRO A 31 -13.63 5.65 -12.98
CA PRO A 31 -12.25 5.40 -13.37
C PRO A 31 -11.98 5.80 -14.83
N TYR A 32 -10.83 6.41 -15.04
CA TYR A 32 -10.39 6.81 -16.39
C TYR A 32 -10.11 5.58 -17.26
N SER A 33 -10.87 5.45 -18.35
CA SER A 33 -10.87 4.25 -19.18
C SER A 33 -9.56 3.96 -19.92
N GLU A 34 -8.68 4.96 -20.02
CA GLU A 34 -7.35 4.83 -20.63
C GLU A 34 -6.23 4.75 -19.57
N GLY A 35 -6.60 4.65 -18.29
CA GLY A 35 -5.65 4.44 -17.20
C GLY A 35 -5.08 3.03 -17.19
N SER A 36 -3.81 2.90 -16.86
CA SER A 36 -3.19 1.60 -16.63
C SER A 36 -3.74 0.96 -15.37
N MET A 37 -3.93 -0.34 -15.39
CA MET A 37 -4.50 -1.14 -14.30
C MET A 37 -3.54 -2.26 -13.92
N GLY A 38 -3.64 -2.73 -12.66
CA GLY A 38 -2.97 -3.96 -12.24
C GLY A 38 -3.70 -5.22 -12.71
N PRO A 39 -3.30 -6.38 -12.22
CA PRO A 39 -2.17 -6.58 -11.33
C PRO A 39 -0.82 -6.49 -12.06
N VAL A 40 0.24 -6.24 -11.29
CA VAL A 40 1.61 -6.39 -11.79
C VAL A 40 2.11 -7.77 -11.43
N THR A 41 2.50 -8.57 -12.44
CA THR A 41 2.89 -9.98 -12.28
C THR A 41 4.32 -10.23 -12.75
N TRP A 42 5.27 -9.57 -12.16
CA TRP A 42 6.66 -9.67 -12.55
C TRP A 42 7.25 -11.02 -12.16
N THR A 43 7.63 -11.81 -13.12
CA THR A 43 8.23 -13.13 -12.90
C THR A 43 9.73 -13.18 -13.09
N ASP A 44 10.34 -12.17 -13.72
CA ASP A 44 11.72 -12.22 -14.20
C ASP A 44 12.59 -11.03 -13.85
N THR A 45 12.23 -10.17 -12.88
CA THR A 45 12.98 -8.96 -12.63
C THR A 45 14.06 -9.13 -11.59
N GLN A 46 15.14 -8.35 -11.76
CA GLN A 46 16.21 -8.21 -10.76
C GLN A 46 15.70 -7.64 -9.42
N PHE A 47 14.47 -7.18 -9.39
CA PHE A 47 13.79 -6.56 -8.27
C PHE A 47 12.72 -7.48 -7.71
N ASN A 48 13.09 -8.71 -7.43
CA ASN A 48 12.25 -9.69 -6.78
C ASN A 48 12.05 -9.31 -5.29
N ASP A 49 11.68 -8.04 -5.05
CA ASP A 49 11.54 -7.43 -3.74
C ASP A 49 10.09 -7.45 -3.24
N TYR A 50 9.23 -8.23 -3.90
CA TYR A 50 7.82 -8.31 -3.55
C TYR A 50 7.46 -9.62 -2.90
N PRO A 51 7.01 -9.58 -1.66
CA PRO A 51 6.30 -10.69 -1.06
C PRO A 51 4.84 -10.71 -1.55
N TYR A 52 4.60 -10.90 -2.83
CA TYR A 52 3.25 -11.10 -3.35
C TYR A 52 3.11 -12.46 -3.99
N ASN A 53 1.89 -13.01 -3.89
CA ASN A 53 1.57 -14.25 -4.57
C ASN A 53 1.66 -14.04 -6.09
N PRO A 54 2.57 -14.71 -6.81
CA PRO A 54 2.73 -14.51 -8.25
C PRO A 54 1.49 -14.86 -9.08
N ASN A 55 0.54 -15.62 -8.50
CA ASN A 55 -0.72 -15.93 -9.17
C ASN A 55 -1.75 -14.80 -9.07
N ILE A 56 -1.61 -13.93 -8.08
CA ILE A 56 -2.50 -12.79 -7.86
C ILE A 56 -1.86 -11.51 -8.41
N GLY A 57 -0.54 -11.39 -8.28
CA GLY A 57 0.22 -10.20 -8.65
C GLY A 57 0.07 -9.07 -7.62
N LEU A 58 0.84 -8.02 -7.84
CA LEU A 58 0.77 -6.80 -7.04
C LEU A 58 -0.42 -5.95 -7.49
N ILE A 59 -1.36 -5.70 -6.58
CA ILE A 59 -2.52 -4.85 -6.88
C ILE A 59 -2.06 -3.40 -7.08
N ARG A 60 -2.35 -2.85 -8.24
CA ARG A 60 -2.09 -1.46 -8.64
C ARG A 60 -3.30 -0.86 -9.36
N PRO A 61 -3.56 0.45 -9.21
CA PRO A 61 -2.83 1.45 -8.41
C PRO A 61 -3.00 1.25 -6.89
N ASP A 62 -2.29 2.05 -6.07
CA ASP A 62 -2.50 2.07 -4.62
C ASP A 62 -3.72 2.89 -4.25
N VAL A 63 -3.83 4.06 -4.85
CA VAL A 63 -4.96 4.99 -4.68
C VAL A 63 -5.30 5.63 -6.02
N CYS A 64 -6.42 6.34 -6.09
CA CYS A 64 -6.75 7.18 -7.24
C CYS A 64 -6.99 8.64 -6.82
N ALA A 65 -6.90 9.53 -7.81
CA ALA A 65 -7.14 10.96 -7.65
C ALA A 65 -7.80 11.55 -8.90
N PRO A 66 -8.34 12.76 -8.84
CA PRO A 66 -8.86 13.46 -10.01
C PRO A 66 -7.81 13.59 -11.11
N GLY A 67 -8.11 13.06 -12.30
CA GLY A 67 -7.15 13.01 -13.40
C GLY A 67 -7.79 13.24 -14.78
N VAL A 68 -9.10 13.49 -14.85
CA VAL A 68 -9.81 13.69 -16.12
C VAL A 68 -10.25 15.14 -16.25
N MET A 69 -9.99 15.75 -17.41
CA MET A 69 -10.30 17.15 -17.71
C MET A 69 -9.69 18.15 -16.72
N ILE A 70 -8.49 17.89 -16.25
CA ILE A 70 -7.79 18.74 -15.29
C ILE A 70 -7.19 19.94 -16.01
N GLN A 71 -7.61 21.14 -15.59
CA GLN A 71 -7.06 22.40 -16.06
C GLN A 71 -5.80 22.76 -15.27
N SER A 72 -4.72 23.05 -15.98
CA SER A 72 -3.45 23.49 -15.40
C SER A 72 -2.74 24.46 -16.34
N LEU A 73 -1.58 24.96 -15.92
CA LEU A 73 -0.76 25.87 -16.73
C LEU A 73 -0.35 25.23 -18.06
N SER A 74 -0.36 26.03 -19.10
CA SER A 74 0.11 25.59 -20.42
C SER A 74 1.63 25.68 -20.51
N HIS A 75 2.26 24.67 -21.07
CA HIS A 75 3.69 24.71 -21.40
C HIS A 75 4.01 25.60 -22.61
N SER A 76 3.00 25.98 -23.37
CA SER A 76 3.14 26.75 -24.64
C SER A 76 2.99 28.26 -24.47
N SER A 77 2.69 28.75 -23.26
CA SER A 77 2.51 30.17 -22.98
C SER A 77 2.80 30.47 -21.50
N ASN A 78 3.19 31.71 -21.21
CA ASN A 78 3.53 32.13 -19.85
C ASN A 78 2.29 32.46 -19.00
N ASP A 79 1.13 32.60 -19.61
CA ASP A 79 -0.14 33.05 -19.02
C ASP A 79 -1.34 32.18 -19.43
N GLY A 80 -1.10 31.12 -20.19
CA GLY A 80 -2.15 30.23 -20.71
C GLY A 80 -2.43 29.03 -19.84
N TYR A 81 -3.60 28.43 -20.08
CA TYR A 81 -4.05 27.19 -19.45
C TYR A 81 -4.30 26.15 -20.52
N SER A 82 -4.20 24.91 -20.12
CA SER A 82 -4.57 23.75 -20.93
C SER A 82 -5.31 22.72 -20.08
N VAL A 83 -6.20 21.97 -20.71
CA VAL A 83 -6.95 20.88 -20.08
C VAL A 83 -6.38 19.58 -20.57
N LYS A 84 -6.08 18.66 -19.64
CA LYS A 84 -5.53 17.35 -19.93
C LYS A 84 -6.21 16.27 -19.09
N SER A 85 -6.14 15.03 -19.56
CA SER A 85 -6.61 13.85 -18.85
C SER A 85 -5.50 12.80 -18.79
N GLY A 86 -5.46 12.06 -17.70
CA GLY A 86 -4.52 10.97 -17.49
C GLY A 86 -4.10 10.81 -16.03
N THR A 87 -3.51 9.70 -15.72
CA THR A 87 -2.88 9.45 -14.40
C THR A 87 -1.77 10.46 -14.10
N SER A 88 -1.13 11.01 -15.14
CA SER A 88 -0.17 12.12 -15.01
C SER A 88 -0.76 13.40 -14.39
N MET A 89 -2.08 13.60 -14.46
CA MET A 89 -2.80 14.71 -13.83
C MET A 89 -3.25 14.35 -12.42
N ALA A 90 -3.52 13.07 -12.16
CA ALA A 90 -3.88 12.57 -10.84
C ALA A 90 -2.66 12.50 -9.89
N THR A 91 -1.50 12.09 -10.39
CA THR A 91 -0.26 11.93 -9.61
C THR A 91 0.14 13.19 -8.82
N PRO A 92 0.16 14.41 -9.39
CA PRO A 92 0.51 15.61 -8.62
C PRO A 92 -0.50 15.94 -7.53
N CYS A 93 -1.77 15.54 -7.64
CA CYS A 93 -2.73 15.68 -6.55
C CYS A 93 -2.32 14.84 -5.34
N VAL A 94 -1.92 13.58 -5.56
CA VAL A 94 -1.41 12.70 -4.50
C VAL A 94 -0.09 13.24 -3.93
N ALA A 95 0.84 13.69 -4.79
CA ALA A 95 2.10 14.29 -4.35
C ALA A 95 1.87 15.51 -3.45
N GLY A 96 0.86 16.33 -3.74
CA GLY A 96 0.46 17.46 -2.89
C GLY A 96 -0.02 17.01 -1.52
N VAL A 97 -0.83 15.95 -1.43
CA VAL A 97 -1.26 15.38 -0.15
C VAL A 97 -0.08 14.81 0.63
N MET A 98 0.83 14.11 -0.03
CA MET A 98 2.06 13.59 0.59
C MET A 98 2.92 14.73 1.17
N ALA A 99 3.04 15.85 0.47
CA ALA A 99 3.76 17.03 0.97
C ALA A 99 3.10 17.61 2.23
N LEU A 100 1.77 17.66 2.29
CA LEU A 100 1.03 18.11 3.48
C LEU A 100 1.20 17.15 4.67
N LEU A 101 1.26 15.84 4.42
CA LEU A 101 1.54 14.84 5.44
C LEU A 101 2.95 15.04 6.02
N LEU A 102 3.95 15.22 5.16
CA LEU A 102 5.34 15.49 5.58
C LEU A 102 5.51 16.85 6.28
N GLU A 103 4.72 17.87 5.91
CA GLU A 103 4.71 19.13 6.65
C GLU A 103 4.17 18.95 8.07
N LYS A 104 3.13 18.13 8.21
CA LYS A 104 2.55 17.84 9.53
C LYS A 104 3.46 16.96 10.38
N GLN A 105 4.11 15.98 9.77
CA GLN A 105 5.03 15.04 10.41
C GLN A 105 6.17 14.70 9.44
N ASN A 106 7.33 15.28 9.67
CA ASN A 106 8.46 15.25 8.73
C ASN A 106 9.30 13.97 8.79
N ASP A 107 9.02 13.10 9.73
CA ASP A 107 9.71 11.82 9.96
C ASP A 107 8.90 10.60 9.46
N LEU A 108 7.84 10.82 8.68
CA LEU A 108 7.09 9.74 8.05
C LEU A 108 7.95 8.98 7.04
N SER A 109 7.93 7.66 7.16
CA SER A 109 8.50 6.79 6.13
C SER A 109 7.60 6.76 4.87
N PRO A 110 8.14 6.38 3.70
CA PRO A 110 7.32 6.16 2.50
C PRO A 110 6.18 5.15 2.73
N ALA A 111 6.41 4.12 3.56
CA ALA A 111 5.41 3.13 3.91
C ALA A 111 4.27 3.74 4.75
N ASP A 112 4.58 4.60 5.73
CA ASP A 112 3.57 5.29 6.55
C ASP A 112 2.69 6.20 5.70
N ILE A 113 3.30 6.89 4.74
CA ILE A 113 2.57 7.76 3.80
C ILE A 113 1.64 6.92 2.94
N CYS A 114 2.14 5.84 2.32
CA CYS A 114 1.34 4.96 1.48
C CYS A 114 0.17 4.37 2.27
N MET A 115 0.43 3.82 3.45
CA MET A 115 -0.59 3.26 4.33
C MET A 115 -1.63 4.31 4.75
N THR A 116 -1.19 5.53 5.10
CA THR A 116 -2.11 6.61 5.46
C THR A 116 -3.04 6.96 4.29
N LEU A 117 -2.50 7.08 3.08
CA LEU A 117 -3.29 7.37 1.89
C LEU A 117 -4.31 6.26 1.61
N GLU A 118 -3.90 5.00 1.69
CA GLU A 118 -4.78 3.85 1.44
C GLU A 118 -5.88 3.71 2.50
N MET A 119 -5.54 3.82 3.77
CA MET A 119 -6.49 3.66 4.87
C MET A 119 -7.53 4.78 4.94
N THR A 120 -7.16 5.99 4.49
CA THR A 120 -8.03 7.17 4.56
C THR A 120 -8.79 7.43 3.27
N ALA A 121 -8.48 6.72 2.20
CA ALA A 121 -9.14 6.84 0.91
C ALA A 121 -10.65 6.60 1.02
N LYS A 122 -11.42 7.33 0.21
CA LYS A 122 -12.83 7.06 0.01
C LYS A 122 -12.96 5.80 -0.83
N LYS A 123 -13.40 4.71 -0.22
CA LYS A 123 -13.53 3.41 -0.87
C LYS A 123 -14.66 3.41 -1.90
N PHE A 124 -14.43 2.74 -3.01
CA PHE A 124 -15.46 2.39 -4.01
C PHE A 124 -15.88 0.93 -3.92
N GLU A 125 -15.00 0.08 -3.38
CA GLU A 125 -15.17 -1.34 -3.19
C GLU A 125 -14.72 -1.75 -1.78
N ASP A 126 -15.14 -2.89 -1.28
CA ASP A 126 -14.77 -3.37 0.06
C ASP A 126 -13.28 -3.73 0.15
N THR A 127 -12.69 -4.14 -0.97
CA THR A 127 -11.29 -4.53 -1.07
C THR A 127 -10.53 -3.63 -2.05
N LYS A 128 -9.20 -3.57 -1.91
CA LYS A 128 -8.31 -2.89 -2.85
C LYS A 128 -8.45 -3.52 -4.24
N SER A 129 -8.66 -2.72 -5.27
CA SER A 129 -8.90 -3.18 -6.64
C SER A 129 -7.77 -2.80 -7.60
N ASN A 130 -7.66 -3.53 -8.71
CA ASN A 130 -6.70 -3.22 -9.79
C ASN A 130 -7.10 -2.02 -10.66
N VAL A 131 -8.21 -1.36 -10.35
CA VAL A 131 -8.75 -0.23 -11.11
C VAL A 131 -8.59 1.08 -10.34
N THR A 132 -8.99 1.09 -9.07
CA THR A 132 -9.03 2.29 -8.23
C THR A 132 -8.12 2.21 -7.00
N GLY A 133 -7.42 1.10 -6.84
CA GLY A 133 -6.65 0.86 -5.62
C GLY A 133 -7.55 0.78 -4.39
N SER A 134 -7.10 1.41 -3.32
CA SER A 134 -7.87 1.56 -2.08
C SER A 134 -8.97 2.63 -2.17
N GLY A 135 -9.03 3.39 -3.28
CA GLY A 135 -10.06 4.39 -3.54
C GLY A 135 -9.52 5.80 -3.80
N LEU A 136 -10.41 6.79 -3.79
CA LEU A 136 -10.11 8.20 -3.98
C LEU A 136 -9.41 8.78 -2.75
N ILE A 137 -8.28 9.44 -2.94
CA ILE A 137 -7.58 10.13 -1.86
C ILE A 137 -8.48 11.16 -1.16
N ASP A 138 -8.40 11.21 0.17
CA ASP A 138 -9.05 12.20 1.00
C ASP A 138 -7.99 12.94 1.83
N ALA A 139 -7.55 14.10 1.33
CA ALA A 139 -6.49 14.89 1.97
C ALA A 139 -6.84 15.28 3.41
N PHE A 140 -8.11 15.64 3.67
CA PHE A 140 -8.54 16.04 5.00
C PHE A 140 -8.49 14.87 5.98
N LYS A 141 -9.02 13.70 5.58
CA LYS A 141 -8.92 12.51 6.42
C LYS A 141 -7.47 12.07 6.60
N ALA A 142 -6.66 12.08 5.56
CA ALA A 142 -5.25 11.72 5.64
C ALA A 142 -4.50 12.59 6.67
N ILE A 143 -4.72 13.91 6.63
CA ILE A 143 -4.08 14.83 7.57
C ILE A 143 -4.66 14.71 8.99
N THR A 144 -5.97 14.54 9.15
CA THR A 144 -6.60 14.48 10.46
C THR A 144 -6.43 13.13 11.15
N ASN A 145 -6.38 12.05 10.38
CA ASN A 145 -6.19 10.69 10.87
C ASN A 145 -4.72 10.23 10.84
N LEU A 146 -3.82 11.14 10.50
CA LEU A 146 -2.39 10.91 10.70
C LEU A 146 -2.16 10.78 12.20
N GLN A 147 -2.27 9.57 12.71
CA GLN A 147 -2.11 9.29 14.12
C GLN A 147 -0.63 9.33 14.48
N LYS A 148 -0.28 10.25 15.36
CA LYS A 148 0.93 10.12 16.16
C LYS A 148 0.67 8.97 17.13
N GLY A 149 1.33 7.90 16.98
CA GLY A 149 1.09 6.69 17.75
C GLY A 149 0.97 5.51 16.84
N SER A 150 1.42 5.68 15.64
CA SER A 150 1.41 4.62 14.66
C SER A 150 2.48 3.62 14.97
N LEU A 151 2.02 2.47 15.37
CA LEU A 151 2.76 1.25 15.23
C LEU A 151 2.84 1.00 13.72
N SER A 152 4.03 1.01 13.14
CA SER A 152 4.22 0.56 11.76
C SER A 152 4.66 -0.90 11.77
N PHE A 153 4.08 -1.67 10.85
CA PHE A 153 4.63 -2.97 10.48
C PHE A 153 5.95 -2.73 9.71
N ASN A 154 6.99 -3.44 10.09
CA ASN A 154 8.31 -3.26 9.49
C ASN A 154 8.71 -4.45 8.63
N ASN A 155 8.60 -5.67 9.18
CA ASN A 155 9.02 -6.88 8.50
C ASN A 155 8.32 -8.12 9.06
N TYR A 156 8.36 -9.21 8.29
CA TYR A 156 8.01 -10.55 8.76
C TYR A 156 9.08 -11.55 8.37
N ILE A 157 9.17 -12.63 9.13
CA ILE A 157 10.01 -13.79 8.84
C ILE A 157 9.15 -15.02 9.01
N ILE A 158 9.17 -15.91 8.02
CA ILE A 158 8.58 -17.23 8.11
C ILE A 158 9.67 -18.20 8.54
N ASN A 159 9.40 -18.90 9.64
CA ASN A 159 10.26 -19.96 10.15
C ASN A 159 9.67 -21.32 9.73
N ASP A 160 10.31 -21.93 8.75
CA ASP A 160 10.02 -23.24 8.19
C ASP A 160 11.23 -24.20 8.33
N GLU A 161 12.06 -23.99 9.40
CA GLU A 161 13.29 -24.75 9.63
C GLU A 161 13.07 -26.26 9.72
N ASP A 162 11.90 -26.69 10.19
CA ASP A 162 11.52 -28.10 10.29
C ASP A 162 11.12 -28.73 8.93
N TYR A 163 11.10 -27.94 7.87
CA TYR A 163 10.68 -28.34 6.52
C TYR A 163 11.77 -28.06 5.48
N ASN A 164 11.47 -27.20 4.48
CA ASN A 164 12.38 -26.97 3.38
C ASN A 164 13.27 -25.72 3.57
N ASN A 165 13.04 -24.95 4.61
CA ASN A 165 13.80 -23.75 5.02
C ASN A 165 13.98 -22.75 3.87
N ASN A 166 12.91 -22.48 3.13
CA ASN A 166 12.89 -21.54 2.02
C ASN A 166 12.28 -20.17 2.37
N GLY A 167 11.79 -20.01 3.61
CA GLY A 167 11.19 -18.80 4.12
C GLY A 167 9.83 -18.45 3.49
N ASN A 168 9.14 -19.45 2.93
CA ASN A 168 7.83 -19.30 2.33
C ASN A 168 6.82 -20.26 2.96
N LEU A 169 5.57 -19.87 2.95
CA LEU A 169 4.46 -20.74 3.36
C LEU A 169 4.12 -21.69 2.20
N ASN A 170 4.37 -22.98 2.38
CA ASN A 170 4.07 -24.00 1.38
C ASN A 170 2.98 -24.96 1.87
N ALA A 171 2.28 -25.60 0.92
CA ALA A 171 1.22 -26.51 1.23
C ALA A 171 1.72 -27.74 2.04
N GLY A 172 1.08 -27.97 3.19
CA GLY A 172 1.39 -29.10 4.08
C GLY A 172 2.50 -28.84 5.08
N GLU A 173 2.99 -27.61 5.20
CA GLU A 173 3.91 -27.18 6.24
C GLU A 173 3.15 -26.55 7.40
N ASN A 174 3.60 -26.77 8.64
CA ASN A 174 3.23 -25.97 9.79
C ASN A 174 4.38 -25.01 10.06
N VAL A 175 4.17 -23.74 9.83
CA VAL A 175 5.23 -22.74 9.94
C VAL A 175 4.88 -21.72 11.01
N LYS A 176 5.91 -21.11 11.57
CA LYS A 176 5.78 -20.00 12.50
C LYS A 176 6.15 -18.70 11.81
N MET A 177 5.51 -17.61 12.24
CA MET A 177 5.79 -16.30 11.73
C MET A 177 6.21 -15.34 12.83
N SER A 178 7.32 -14.68 12.60
CA SER A 178 7.78 -13.55 13.40
C SER A 178 7.39 -12.24 12.72
N LEU A 179 6.89 -11.28 13.49
CA LEU A 179 6.50 -9.97 12.99
C LEU A 179 7.27 -8.87 13.71
N SER A 180 7.81 -7.92 12.95
CA SER A 180 8.48 -6.74 13.50
C SER A 180 7.61 -5.51 13.36
N PHE A 181 7.50 -4.76 14.45
CA PHE A 181 6.76 -3.51 14.53
C PHE A 181 7.64 -2.41 15.08
N ARG A 182 7.44 -1.20 14.58
CA ARG A 182 8.11 0.00 15.08
C ARG A 182 7.10 0.99 15.64
N ASN A 183 7.36 1.47 16.84
CA ASN A 183 6.66 2.61 17.41
C ASN A 183 7.29 3.91 16.87
N ASN A 184 6.58 4.58 15.98
CA ASN A 184 7.04 5.85 15.39
C ASN A 184 6.60 7.08 16.19
N SER A 185 5.96 6.88 17.34
CA SER A 185 5.54 7.98 18.20
C SER A 185 6.61 8.38 19.21
N ASN A 186 6.45 9.57 19.78
CA ASN A 186 7.28 10.06 20.88
C ASN A 186 6.82 9.57 22.27
N GLU A 187 5.85 8.66 22.30
CA GLU A 187 5.27 8.10 23.53
C GLU A 187 5.30 6.58 23.46
N ALA A 188 5.40 5.92 24.61
CA ALA A 188 5.34 4.48 24.68
C ALA A 188 3.92 3.97 24.37
N LEU A 189 3.83 2.93 23.56
CA LEU A 189 2.58 2.22 23.27
C LEU A 189 2.48 1.02 24.21
N ASN A 190 1.30 0.81 24.80
CA ASN A 190 1.08 -0.24 25.78
C ASN A 190 -0.13 -1.11 25.40
N ASN A 191 -0.09 -2.38 25.78
CA ASN A 191 -1.19 -3.32 25.62
C ASN A 191 -1.69 -3.43 24.17
N ILE A 192 -0.77 -3.58 23.24
CA ILE A 192 -1.09 -3.72 21.83
C ILE A 192 -1.41 -5.19 21.57
N LYS A 193 -2.52 -5.43 20.90
CA LYS A 193 -2.89 -6.76 20.41
C LYS A 193 -2.63 -6.80 18.90
N ALA A 194 -1.77 -7.71 18.47
CA ALA A 194 -1.57 -8.06 17.07
C ALA A 194 -2.44 -9.27 16.73
N THR A 195 -3.16 -9.21 15.62
CA THR A 195 -4.00 -10.31 15.14
C THR A 195 -3.75 -10.52 13.66
N ILE A 196 -3.54 -11.78 13.27
CA ILE A 196 -3.44 -12.18 11.87
C ILE A 196 -4.74 -12.84 11.44
N SER A 197 -5.18 -12.55 10.23
CA SER A 197 -6.31 -13.21 9.58
C SER A 197 -5.99 -13.48 8.10
N CYS A 198 -6.61 -14.52 7.57
CA CYS A 198 -6.53 -14.85 6.15
C CYS A 198 -7.92 -15.26 5.66
N ASP A 199 -8.36 -14.68 4.54
CA ASP A 199 -9.67 -14.99 3.93
C ASP A 199 -9.60 -16.19 2.99
N ASN A 200 -8.44 -16.88 2.94
CA ASN A 200 -8.26 -18.05 2.07
C ASN A 200 -8.38 -19.33 2.89
N ASP A 201 -9.37 -20.16 2.55
CA ASP A 201 -9.67 -21.43 3.21
C ASP A 201 -8.53 -22.48 3.15
N ILE A 202 -7.52 -22.24 2.30
CA ILE A 202 -6.34 -23.10 2.18
C ILE A 202 -5.35 -22.87 3.33
N VAL A 203 -5.39 -21.68 3.95
CA VAL A 203 -4.50 -21.31 5.05
C VAL A 203 -5.24 -21.54 6.37
N ASN A 204 -4.73 -22.46 7.19
CA ASN A 204 -5.26 -22.69 8.52
C ASN A 204 -4.35 -22.01 9.56
N ILE A 205 -4.81 -20.92 10.16
CA ILE A 205 -4.08 -20.23 11.22
C ILE A 205 -4.42 -20.88 12.55
N THR A 206 -3.43 -21.46 13.22
CA THR A 206 -3.61 -22.18 14.49
C THR A 206 -3.33 -21.28 15.69
N ASP A 207 -2.44 -20.29 15.56
CA ASP A 207 -2.26 -19.22 16.54
C ASP A 207 -2.26 -17.87 15.81
N ASN A 208 -3.27 -17.05 16.08
CA ASN A 208 -3.53 -15.83 15.33
C ASN A 208 -3.39 -14.54 16.16
N GLU A 209 -3.00 -14.63 17.43
CA GLU A 209 -2.96 -13.47 18.32
C GLU A 209 -1.67 -13.39 19.12
N ALA A 210 -1.10 -12.20 19.20
CA ALA A 210 0.01 -11.90 20.08
C ALA A 210 -0.23 -10.60 20.84
N VAL A 211 0.31 -10.50 22.06
CA VAL A 211 0.18 -9.30 22.90
C VAL A 211 1.56 -8.70 23.13
N ILE A 212 1.68 -7.42 22.77
CA ILE A 212 2.85 -6.61 23.05
C ILE A 212 2.54 -5.76 24.29
N ALA A 213 3.21 -6.05 25.38
CA ALA A 213 2.96 -5.32 26.65
C ALA A 213 3.36 -3.84 26.56
N ASN A 214 4.49 -3.55 25.93
CA ASN A 214 5.02 -2.20 25.78
C ASN A 214 5.98 -2.13 24.57
N ILE A 215 5.93 -1.00 23.84
CA ILE A 215 6.98 -0.59 22.90
C ILE A 215 7.32 0.86 23.25
N SER A 216 8.57 1.12 23.63
CA SER A 216 9.00 2.48 23.95
C SER A 216 8.94 3.39 22.72
N ALA A 217 8.99 4.70 22.97
CA ALA A 217 9.02 5.69 21.89
C ALA A 217 10.17 5.46 20.91
N ASN A 218 9.89 5.44 19.62
CA ASN A 218 10.85 5.22 18.53
C ASN A 218 11.60 3.87 18.54
N GLU A 219 11.14 2.92 19.34
CA GLU A 219 11.70 1.56 19.38
C GLU A 219 11.01 0.60 18.39
N GLU A 220 11.76 -0.45 18.06
CA GLU A 220 11.28 -1.59 17.29
C GLU A 220 11.20 -2.82 18.18
N ILE A 221 10.16 -3.62 17.98
CA ILE A 221 9.99 -4.92 18.64
C ILE A 221 9.71 -5.98 17.59
N THR A 222 10.26 -7.18 17.82
CA THR A 222 9.94 -8.37 17.03
C THR A 222 9.22 -9.38 17.91
N LEU A 223 8.03 -9.79 17.48
CA LEU A 223 7.30 -10.93 18.01
C LEU A 223 7.87 -12.19 17.34
N ILE A 224 8.67 -12.94 18.07
CA ILE A 224 9.40 -14.08 17.51
C ILE A 224 8.51 -15.31 17.60
N ASP A 225 8.16 -15.90 16.44
CA ASP A 225 7.41 -17.16 16.31
C ASP A 225 6.07 -17.19 17.08
N GLU A 226 5.43 -16.03 17.21
CA GLU A 226 4.17 -15.86 17.96
C GLU A 226 2.92 -16.22 17.15
N PHE A 227 3.04 -16.42 15.84
CA PHE A 227 1.93 -16.79 14.96
C PHE A 227 2.22 -18.14 14.30
N GLU A 228 1.20 -18.99 14.15
CA GLU A 228 1.35 -20.35 13.62
C GLU A 228 0.28 -20.65 12.56
N PHE A 229 0.72 -21.29 11.48
CA PHE A 229 -0.11 -21.61 10.31
C PHE A 229 -0.09 -23.12 10.03
#